data_fe2f2d2e84e310d23c9c3e20e7b5a275
#
_entry.id   fe2f2d2e84e310d23c9c3e20e7b5a275
#
_cell.length_a   1.000
_cell.length_b   1.000
_cell.length_c   1.000
_cell.angle_alpha   90.00
_cell.angle_beta   90.00
_cell.angle_gamma   90.00
#
_symmetry.space_group_name_H-M   'P 1'
#
loop_
_entity.id
_entity.type
_entity.pdbx_description
1 polymer ?
#
loop_
_entity_poly.entity_id
_entity_poly.type
_entity_poly.pdbx_seq_one_letter_code
_entity_poly.pdbx_strand_id
1 'polypeptide(L)'
;KTAMKSVYHGIAFWVGKRLVGEPSWELGNNMIRDGRTQFAKRYTVIVTTDDLYDEVLPDWTGFKDTPKVNKVFDKVKEYVENYIREISKEKIEETKLGLVRNNIEKIKELNKNSQNEISEFIDNLIEQEPDMNEDLANIAVDAMVNIQKSRSGQDLLKKLSAFSEEDIDSLNSILET
;
A
#
# COMPACT_ATOMS: atom_id res chain seq x y z
N LYS A 1 17.65 15.71 -3.59
CA LYS A 1 16.51 15.76 -4.55
C LYS A 1 15.37 16.47 -3.86
N THR A 2 14.95 17.61 -4.38
CA THR A 2 13.84 18.41 -3.85
C THR A 2 12.57 17.59 -4.00
N ALA A 3 11.83 17.37 -2.91
CA ALA A 3 10.54 16.71 -2.98
C ALA A 3 9.61 17.55 -3.87
N MET A 4 9.05 16.95 -4.91
CA MET A 4 8.05 17.62 -5.75
C MET A 4 6.84 17.98 -4.88
N LYS A 5 6.19 19.11 -5.17
CA LYS A 5 4.95 19.49 -4.51
C LYS A 5 3.88 18.43 -4.80
N SER A 6 3.04 18.11 -3.79
CA SER A 6 2.03 17.05 -3.86
C SER A 6 1.05 17.13 -5.05
N VAL A 7 0.83 18.32 -5.61
CA VAL A 7 -0.05 18.55 -6.76
C VAL A 7 0.42 17.89 -8.07
N TYR A 8 1.66 17.42 -8.15
CA TYR A 8 2.21 16.79 -9.36
C TYR A 8 2.32 15.26 -9.23
N HIS A 9 1.85 14.68 -8.16
CA HIS A 9 1.90 13.24 -7.95
C HIS A 9 0.62 12.58 -8.45
N GLY A 10 0.76 11.41 -9.05
CA GLY A 10 -0.38 10.67 -9.59
C GLY A 10 -0.20 10.34 -11.07
N ILE A 11 -1.30 9.99 -11.71
CA ILE A 11 -1.36 9.68 -13.14
C ILE A 11 -1.75 10.95 -13.89
N ALA A 12 -0.89 11.39 -14.77
CA ALA A 12 -1.03 12.58 -15.59
C ALA A 12 -1.31 12.19 -17.05
N PHE A 13 -2.44 12.58 -17.60
CA PHE A 13 -2.80 12.33 -19.00
C PHE A 13 -2.39 13.50 -19.89
N TRP A 14 -1.63 13.20 -20.91
CA TRP A 14 -1.25 14.15 -21.95
C TRP A 14 -1.88 13.75 -23.28
N VAL A 15 -2.71 14.64 -23.82
CA VAL A 15 -3.41 14.46 -25.09
C VAL A 15 -3.04 15.64 -26.01
N GLY A 16 -2.57 15.37 -27.22
CA GLY A 16 -2.16 16.42 -28.14
C GLY A 16 -1.11 17.38 -27.55
N LYS A 17 -0.17 16.87 -26.75
CA LYS A 17 0.87 17.65 -26.04
C LYS A 17 0.33 18.60 -24.94
N ARG A 18 -0.90 18.43 -24.48
CA ARG A 18 -1.50 19.19 -23.39
C ARG A 18 -1.94 18.27 -22.26
N LEU A 19 -1.72 18.72 -21.02
CA LEU A 19 -2.20 18.01 -19.83
C LEU A 19 -3.73 18.12 -19.73
N VAL A 20 -4.38 17.02 -19.44
CA VAL A 20 -5.82 16.93 -19.19
C VAL A 20 -6.07 16.74 -17.70
N GLY A 21 -6.78 17.67 -17.09
CA GLY A 21 -7.03 17.67 -15.65
C GLY A 21 -5.78 17.85 -14.80
N GLU A 22 -5.90 17.48 -13.55
CA GLU A 22 -4.79 17.41 -12.59
C GLU A 22 -4.31 15.96 -12.44
N PRO A 23 -3.01 15.73 -12.21
CA PRO A 23 -2.50 14.40 -11.90
C PRO A 23 -3.20 13.84 -10.66
N SER A 24 -3.72 12.61 -10.75
CA SER A 24 -4.47 11.98 -9.68
C SER A 24 -4.15 10.48 -9.59
N TRP A 25 -4.20 9.92 -8.38
CA TRP A 25 -4.19 8.47 -8.17
C TRP A 25 -5.60 7.84 -8.28
N GLU A 26 -6.58 8.64 -8.67
CA GLU A 26 -7.94 8.20 -8.96
C GLU A 26 -8.20 8.32 -10.46
N LEU A 27 -8.71 7.26 -11.08
CA LEU A 27 -9.15 7.22 -12.46
C LEU A 27 -10.66 6.90 -12.52
N GLY A 28 -11.46 7.90 -12.84
CA GLY A 28 -12.91 7.79 -12.75
C GLY A 28 -13.34 7.47 -11.32
N ASN A 29 -14.02 6.35 -11.12
CA ASN A 29 -14.47 5.89 -9.79
C ASN A 29 -13.48 4.92 -9.13
N ASN A 30 -12.30 4.70 -9.73
CA ASN A 30 -11.32 3.73 -9.21
C ASN A 30 -10.15 4.44 -8.54
N MET A 31 -10.01 4.27 -7.23
CA MET A 31 -8.80 4.64 -6.51
C MET A 31 -7.72 3.58 -6.78
N ILE A 32 -6.59 4.00 -7.32
CA ILE A 32 -5.44 3.13 -7.59
C ILE A 32 -4.50 3.11 -6.38
N ARG A 33 -4.33 4.28 -5.76
CA ARG A 33 -3.52 4.46 -4.54
C ARG A 33 -4.08 5.57 -3.69
N ASP A 34 -3.88 5.47 -2.37
CA ASP A 34 -4.10 6.60 -1.48
C ASP A 34 -2.97 7.62 -1.68
N GLY A 35 -3.31 8.79 -2.21
CA GLY A 35 -2.36 9.87 -2.49
C GLY A 35 -1.63 10.42 -1.26
N ARG A 36 -2.06 10.05 -0.04
CA ARG A 36 -1.43 10.45 1.22
C ARG A 36 -0.20 9.63 1.56
N THR A 37 -0.06 8.42 0.97
CA THR A 37 1.07 7.54 1.23
C THR A 37 2.40 8.14 0.76
N GLN A 38 3.50 7.77 1.40
CA GLN A 38 4.84 8.20 1.00
C GLN A 38 5.19 7.75 -0.42
N PHE A 39 4.72 6.56 -0.79
CA PHE A 39 4.87 6.03 -2.14
C PHE A 39 4.19 6.94 -3.16
N ALA A 40 2.88 7.22 -2.97
CA ALA A 40 2.11 8.05 -3.88
C ALA A 40 2.73 9.45 -4.10
N LYS A 41 3.39 10.00 -3.07
CA LYS A 41 4.06 11.31 -3.14
C LYS A 41 5.39 11.30 -3.90
N ARG A 42 5.95 10.13 -4.24
CA ARG A 42 7.26 10.01 -4.92
C ARG A 42 7.15 9.87 -6.42
N TYR A 43 6.00 9.40 -6.92
CA TYR A 43 5.87 9.02 -8.32
C TYR A 43 4.82 9.84 -9.06
N THR A 44 5.11 10.08 -10.32
CA THR A 44 4.17 10.59 -11.31
C THR A 44 4.23 9.66 -12.50
N VAL A 45 3.09 9.13 -12.90
CA VAL A 45 2.95 8.32 -14.12
C VAL A 45 2.44 9.22 -15.22
N ILE A 46 3.15 9.28 -16.34
CA ILE A 46 2.76 10.08 -17.50
C ILE A 46 2.18 9.15 -18.55
N VAL A 47 0.92 9.36 -18.88
CA VAL A 47 0.21 8.66 -19.97
C VAL A 47 0.07 9.64 -21.13
N THR A 48 0.67 9.31 -22.27
CA THR A 48 0.53 10.10 -23.49
C THR A 48 -0.33 9.32 -24.48
N THR A 49 -1.40 9.93 -24.95
CA THR A 49 -2.29 9.34 -25.94
C THR A 49 -2.99 10.42 -26.77
N ASP A 50 -3.10 10.20 -28.06
CA ASP A 50 -3.89 11.05 -28.95
C ASP A 50 -5.27 10.43 -29.24
N ASP A 51 -5.45 9.15 -28.94
CA ASP A 51 -6.70 8.41 -29.16
C ASP A 51 -7.90 8.95 -28.37
N LEU A 52 -7.63 9.66 -27.27
CA LEU A 52 -8.67 10.23 -26.40
C LEU A 52 -8.92 11.72 -26.69
N TYR A 53 -8.43 12.27 -27.80
CA TYR A 53 -8.59 13.70 -28.09
C TYR A 53 -10.05 14.14 -28.12
N ASP A 54 -10.93 13.38 -28.77
CA ASP A 54 -12.36 13.68 -28.88
C ASP A 54 -13.15 13.41 -27.58
N GLU A 55 -12.50 12.74 -26.62
CA GLU A 55 -13.10 12.41 -25.32
C GLU A 55 -12.72 13.42 -24.23
N VAL A 56 -11.85 14.38 -24.51
CA VAL A 56 -11.49 15.44 -23.58
C VAL A 56 -12.66 16.42 -23.41
N LEU A 57 -12.90 16.84 -22.18
CA LEU A 57 -13.88 17.91 -21.90
C LEU A 57 -13.45 19.23 -22.51
N PRO A 58 -14.39 20.11 -22.94
CA PRO A 58 -14.05 21.35 -23.62
C PRO A 58 -13.15 22.29 -22.81
N ASP A 59 -13.23 22.23 -21.49
CA ASP A 59 -12.45 23.03 -20.55
C ASP A 59 -11.11 22.38 -20.17
N TRP A 60 -10.83 21.17 -20.67
CA TRP A 60 -9.64 20.36 -20.38
C TRP A 60 -9.49 19.93 -18.91
N THR A 61 -10.54 19.96 -18.13
CA THR A 61 -10.51 19.56 -16.73
C THR A 61 -10.54 18.03 -16.53
N GLY A 62 -10.83 17.27 -17.58
CA GLY A 62 -10.92 15.81 -17.54
C GLY A 62 -11.43 15.21 -18.84
N PHE A 63 -11.92 13.96 -18.73
CA PHE A 63 -12.49 13.21 -19.83
C PHE A 63 -13.99 13.03 -19.65
N LYS A 64 -14.69 12.81 -20.77
CA LYS A 64 -16.09 12.36 -20.79
C LYS A 64 -16.17 10.96 -20.19
N ASP A 65 -17.28 10.65 -19.53
CA ASP A 65 -17.55 9.28 -19.08
C ASP A 65 -18.07 8.44 -20.26
N THR A 66 -17.14 7.79 -20.96
CA THR A 66 -17.46 6.94 -22.12
C THR A 66 -16.79 5.57 -21.97
N PRO A 67 -17.37 4.53 -22.61
CA PRO A 67 -16.76 3.19 -22.60
C PRO A 67 -15.33 3.16 -23.14
N LYS A 68 -14.99 4.07 -24.05
CA LYS A 68 -13.64 4.21 -24.62
C LYS A 68 -12.64 4.71 -23.56
N VAL A 69 -13.02 5.75 -22.80
CA VAL A 69 -12.21 6.30 -21.71
C VAL A 69 -12.04 5.28 -20.60
N ASN A 70 -13.13 4.65 -20.18
CA ASN A 70 -13.11 3.64 -19.10
C ASN A 70 -12.20 2.46 -19.45
N LYS A 71 -12.23 1.98 -20.70
CA LYS A 71 -11.32 0.92 -21.16
C LYS A 71 -9.84 1.34 -21.11
N VAL A 72 -9.53 2.60 -21.40
CA VAL A 72 -8.15 3.11 -21.28
C VAL A 72 -7.77 3.23 -19.81
N PHE A 73 -8.65 3.72 -18.96
CA PHE A 73 -8.41 3.81 -17.51
C PHE A 73 -8.14 2.45 -16.89
N ASP A 74 -8.91 1.43 -17.25
CA ASP A 74 -8.70 0.05 -16.77
C ASP A 74 -7.31 -0.49 -17.18
N LYS A 75 -6.90 -0.27 -18.44
CA LYS A 75 -5.56 -0.67 -18.90
C LYS A 75 -4.44 0.07 -18.19
N VAL A 76 -4.62 1.38 -17.98
CA VAL A 76 -3.62 2.19 -17.27
C VAL A 76 -3.53 1.74 -15.82
N LYS A 77 -4.67 1.46 -15.17
CA LYS A 77 -4.72 0.92 -13.80
C LYS A 77 -3.93 -0.38 -13.72
N GLU A 78 -4.26 -1.37 -14.56
CA GLU A 78 -3.57 -2.67 -14.59
C GLU A 78 -2.06 -2.52 -14.78
N TYR A 79 -1.65 -1.69 -15.74
CA TYR A 79 -0.24 -1.42 -16.00
C TYR A 79 0.47 -0.79 -14.80
N VAL A 80 -0.15 0.24 -14.22
CA VAL A 80 0.42 0.96 -13.07
C VAL A 80 0.53 0.06 -11.86
N GLU A 81 -0.50 -0.73 -11.54
CA GLU A 81 -0.48 -1.68 -10.43
C GLU A 81 0.62 -2.73 -10.59
N ASN A 82 0.77 -3.28 -11.80
CA ASN A 82 1.83 -4.25 -12.08
C ASN A 82 3.23 -3.62 -11.99
N TYR A 83 3.41 -2.43 -12.53
CA TYR A 83 4.67 -1.71 -12.47
C TYR A 83 5.06 -1.32 -11.03
N ILE A 84 4.10 -0.83 -10.25
CA ILE A 84 4.32 -0.53 -8.83
C ILE A 84 4.74 -1.78 -8.07
N ARG A 85 4.07 -2.92 -8.33
CA ARG A 85 4.43 -4.21 -7.70
C ARG A 85 5.87 -4.63 -8.06
N GLU A 86 6.28 -4.40 -9.30
CA GLU A 86 7.63 -4.73 -9.77
C GLU A 86 8.70 -3.85 -9.09
N ILE A 87 8.53 -2.53 -9.11
CA ILE A 87 9.52 -1.61 -8.50
C ILE A 87 9.56 -1.69 -6.97
N SER A 88 8.48 -2.18 -6.35
CA SER A 88 8.43 -2.35 -4.90
C SER A 88 9.12 -3.63 -4.42
N LYS A 89 9.29 -4.64 -5.28
CA LYS A 89 9.86 -5.93 -4.88
C LYS A 89 11.24 -5.82 -4.26
N GLU A 90 12.18 -5.15 -4.91
CA GLU A 90 13.55 -5.01 -4.40
C GLU A 90 13.56 -4.29 -3.05
N LYS A 91 12.77 -3.23 -2.94
CA LYS A 91 12.66 -2.47 -1.69
C LYS A 91 12.00 -3.29 -0.57
N ILE A 92 10.96 -4.06 -0.90
CA ILE A 92 10.28 -4.97 0.03
C ILE A 92 11.30 -5.98 0.58
N GLU A 93 12.04 -6.64 -0.28
CA GLU A 93 13.06 -7.62 0.11
C GLU A 93 14.17 -6.99 0.97
N GLU A 94 14.68 -5.83 0.58
CA GLU A 94 15.71 -5.12 1.34
C GLU A 94 15.19 -4.73 2.74
N THR A 95 13.97 -4.23 2.83
CA THR A 95 13.34 -3.86 4.11
C THR A 95 13.10 -5.08 4.99
N LYS A 96 12.59 -6.20 4.43
CA LYS A 96 12.41 -7.47 5.15
C LYS A 96 13.74 -7.96 5.74
N LEU A 97 14.79 -8.00 4.92
CA LEU A 97 16.11 -8.40 5.37
C LEU A 97 16.67 -7.48 6.47
N GLY A 98 16.44 -6.17 6.37
CA GLY A 98 16.79 -5.19 7.40
C GLY A 98 16.10 -5.47 8.72
N LEU A 99 14.77 -5.66 8.71
CA LEU A 99 13.98 -5.95 9.91
C LEU A 99 14.39 -7.26 10.59
N VAL A 100 14.62 -8.30 9.81
CA VAL A 100 15.11 -9.58 10.35
C VAL A 100 16.49 -9.41 10.97
N ARG A 101 17.42 -8.72 10.29
CA ARG A 101 18.77 -8.48 10.79
C ARG A 101 18.77 -7.67 12.10
N ASN A 102 17.97 -6.61 12.15
CA ASN A 102 17.89 -5.74 13.33
C ASN A 102 17.32 -6.46 14.56
N ASN A 103 16.48 -7.48 14.34
CA ASN A 103 15.81 -8.23 15.42
C ASN A 103 16.33 -9.67 15.58
N ILE A 104 17.38 -10.07 14.86
CA ILE A 104 17.83 -11.47 14.75
C ILE A 104 18.14 -12.13 16.09
N GLU A 105 18.79 -11.42 17.02
CA GLU A 105 19.15 -11.98 18.33
C GLU A 105 17.89 -12.27 19.16
N LYS A 106 16.91 -11.37 19.13
CA LYS A 106 15.64 -11.53 19.84
C LYS A 106 14.78 -12.64 19.23
N ILE A 107 14.79 -12.78 17.90
CA ILE A 107 14.06 -13.82 17.17
C ILE A 107 14.65 -15.19 17.46
N LYS A 108 15.98 -15.33 17.50
CA LYS A 108 16.65 -16.61 17.80
C LYS A 108 16.35 -17.17 19.20
N GLU A 109 15.99 -16.31 20.16
CA GLU A 109 15.59 -16.75 21.50
C GLU A 109 14.20 -17.39 21.54
N LEU A 110 13.40 -17.23 20.50
CA LEU A 110 12.07 -17.79 20.39
C LEU A 110 12.11 -19.27 19.95
N ASN A 111 11.06 -20.02 20.28
CA ASN A 111 10.88 -21.35 19.71
C ASN A 111 10.57 -21.26 18.21
N LYS A 112 10.72 -22.38 17.50
CA LYS A 112 10.65 -22.43 16.04
C LYS A 112 9.31 -21.99 15.46
N ASN A 113 8.20 -22.28 16.16
CA ASN A 113 6.87 -21.85 15.72
C ASN A 113 6.73 -20.32 15.83
N SER A 114 7.14 -19.75 16.95
CA SER A 114 7.14 -18.29 17.14
C SER A 114 8.07 -17.57 16.15
N GLN A 115 9.21 -18.18 15.78
CA GLN A 115 10.08 -17.63 14.73
C GLN A 115 9.36 -17.57 13.37
N ASN A 116 8.61 -18.62 13.00
CA ASN A 116 7.82 -18.63 11.78
C ASN A 116 6.72 -17.56 11.80
N GLU A 117 5.98 -17.44 12.91
CA GLU A 117 4.95 -16.42 13.07
C GLU A 117 5.51 -14.99 12.95
N ILE A 118 6.71 -14.74 13.48
CA ILE A 118 7.40 -13.45 13.28
C ILE A 118 7.76 -13.22 11.82
N SER A 119 8.24 -14.26 11.12
CA SER A 119 8.54 -14.16 9.68
C SER A 119 7.30 -13.81 8.87
N GLU A 120 6.19 -14.51 9.10
CA GLU A 120 4.91 -14.23 8.44
C GLU A 120 4.38 -12.82 8.80
N PHE A 121 4.55 -12.39 10.04
CA PHE A 121 4.18 -11.04 10.46
C PHE A 121 4.99 -9.97 9.70
N ILE A 122 6.31 -10.14 9.58
CA ILE A 122 7.17 -9.23 8.81
C ILE A 122 6.75 -9.21 7.34
N ASP A 123 6.48 -10.35 6.75
CA ASP A 123 6.03 -10.47 5.37
C ASP A 123 4.73 -9.70 5.14
N ASN A 124 3.72 -9.94 5.96
CA ASN A 124 2.43 -9.27 5.87
C ASN A 124 2.54 -7.75 6.11
N LEU A 125 3.33 -7.34 7.10
CA LEU A 125 3.53 -5.93 7.46
C LEU A 125 4.09 -5.13 6.27
N ILE A 126 5.13 -5.65 5.62
CA ILE A 126 5.80 -4.95 4.52
C ILE A 126 5.04 -5.07 3.20
N GLU A 127 4.29 -6.16 2.98
CA GLU A 127 3.42 -6.29 1.80
C GLU A 127 2.23 -5.32 1.84
N GLN A 128 1.65 -5.10 3.02
CA GLN A 128 0.55 -4.14 3.19
C GLN A 128 1.04 -2.69 3.13
N GLU A 129 2.19 -2.39 3.75
CA GLU A 129 2.75 -1.04 3.85
C GLU A 129 4.23 -1.00 3.42
N PRO A 130 4.53 -1.12 2.10
CA PRO A 130 5.90 -1.19 1.58
C PRO A 130 6.76 0.04 1.91
N ASP A 131 6.11 1.17 2.20
CA ASP A 131 6.74 2.46 2.53
C ASP A 131 6.66 2.81 4.02
N MET A 132 6.34 1.85 4.86
CA MET A 132 6.36 2.06 6.31
C MET A 132 7.72 2.60 6.75
N ASN A 133 7.71 3.55 7.68
CA ASN A 133 8.93 4.05 8.27
C ASN A 133 9.67 2.89 8.96
N GLU A 134 10.97 2.76 8.69
CA GLU A 134 11.79 1.63 9.19
C GLU A 134 11.80 1.56 10.72
N ASP A 135 11.84 2.71 11.41
CA ASP A 135 11.79 2.74 12.88
C ASP A 135 10.45 2.21 13.39
N LEU A 136 9.34 2.61 12.76
CA LEU A 136 8.01 2.13 13.11
C LEU A 136 7.87 0.63 12.84
N ALA A 137 8.39 0.15 11.73
CA ALA A 137 8.40 -1.27 11.40
C ALA A 137 9.22 -2.08 12.44
N ASN A 138 10.39 -1.59 12.83
CA ASN A 138 11.20 -2.20 13.89
C ASN A 138 10.47 -2.24 15.24
N ILE A 139 9.76 -1.17 15.61
CA ILE A 139 8.93 -1.13 16.83
C ILE A 139 7.82 -2.18 16.77
N ALA A 140 7.14 -2.32 15.63
CA ALA A 140 6.08 -3.31 15.45
C ALA A 140 6.61 -4.75 15.57
N VAL A 141 7.76 -5.04 14.95
CA VAL A 141 8.42 -6.36 15.05
C VAL A 141 8.87 -6.61 16.48
N ASP A 142 9.46 -5.64 17.16
CA ASP A 142 9.89 -5.77 18.56
C ASP A 142 8.71 -6.03 19.50
N ALA A 143 7.60 -5.34 19.30
CA ALA A 143 6.36 -5.56 20.04
C ALA A 143 5.85 -6.99 19.83
N MET A 144 5.81 -7.48 18.59
CA MET A 144 5.38 -8.85 18.27
C MET A 144 6.30 -9.89 18.89
N VAL A 145 7.62 -9.69 18.86
CA VAL A 145 8.60 -10.56 19.55
C VAL A 145 8.33 -10.62 21.06
N ASN A 146 8.06 -9.47 21.70
CA ASN A 146 7.76 -9.41 23.12
C ASN A 146 6.44 -10.12 23.47
N ILE A 147 5.42 -10.01 22.61
CA ILE A 147 4.16 -10.76 22.73
C ILE A 147 4.45 -12.27 22.67
N GLN A 148 5.26 -12.71 21.72
CA GLN A 148 5.64 -14.13 21.58
C GLN A 148 6.47 -14.67 22.75
N LYS A 149 7.26 -13.83 23.43
CA LYS A 149 8.00 -14.19 24.62
C LYS A 149 7.10 -14.38 25.86
N SER A 150 5.95 -13.70 25.89
CA SER A 150 5.05 -13.76 27.04
C SER A 150 3.98 -14.86 26.86
N ARG A 151 3.76 -15.66 27.91
CA ARG A 151 2.73 -16.69 27.90
C ARG A 151 1.33 -16.09 27.73
N SER A 152 1.07 -14.97 28.37
CA SER A 152 -0.19 -14.22 28.24
C SER A 152 -0.38 -13.65 26.81
N GLY A 153 0.70 -13.20 26.17
CA GLY A 153 0.67 -12.73 24.79
C GLY A 153 0.35 -13.84 23.80
N GLN A 154 0.96 -15.02 23.95
CA GLN A 154 0.66 -16.17 23.11
C GLN A 154 -0.81 -16.64 23.28
N ASP A 155 -1.33 -16.61 24.51
CA ASP A 155 -2.73 -16.94 24.77
C ASP A 155 -3.68 -15.90 24.15
N LEU A 156 -3.29 -14.61 24.16
CA LEU A 156 -4.05 -13.56 23.50
C LEU A 156 -4.08 -13.76 21.97
N LEU A 157 -2.93 -14.01 21.35
CA LEU A 157 -2.86 -14.25 19.90
C LEU A 157 -3.72 -15.46 19.48
N LYS A 158 -3.68 -16.56 20.24
CA LYS A 158 -4.52 -17.73 20.00
C LYS A 158 -6.01 -17.41 20.10
N LYS A 159 -6.41 -16.58 21.06
CA LYS A 159 -7.79 -16.13 21.18
C LYS A 159 -8.18 -15.24 19.99
N LEU A 160 -7.36 -14.25 19.62
CA LEU A 160 -7.62 -13.37 18.49
C LEU A 160 -7.73 -14.14 17.17
N SER A 161 -6.87 -15.11 16.92
CA SER A 161 -6.94 -15.95 15.71
C SER A 161 -8.15 -16.89 15.66
N ALA A 162 -8.81 -17.11 16.79
CA ALA A 162 -10.03 -17.92 16.87
C ALA A 162 -11.32 -17.11 16.70
N PHE A 163 -11.24 -15.77 16.69
CA PHE A 163 -12.40 -14.91 16.42
C PHE A 163 -12.71 -14.86 14.93
N SER A 164 -13.98 -15.04 14.58
CA SER A 164 -14.52 -14.76 13.26
C SER A 164 -14.87 -13.26 13.12
N GLU A 165 -15.16 -12.78 11.90
CA GLU A 165 -15.63 -11.41 11.69
C GLU A 165 -16.92 -11.09 12.50
N GLU A 166 -17.82 -12.05 12.67
CA GLU A 166 -19.04 -11.92 13.49
C GLU A 166 -18.73 -11.70 14.97
N ASP A 167 -17.64 -12.29 15.49
CA ASP A 167 -17.22 -12.12 16.87
C ASP A 167 -16.62 -10.72 17.13
N ILE A 168 -16.00 -10.11 16.13
CA ILE A 168 -15.44 -8.74 16.19
C ILE A 168 -16.56 -7.72 16.35
N ASP A 169 -17.66 -7.88 15.63
CA ASP A 169 -18.84 -7.01 15.76
C ASP A 169 -19.48 -7.13 17.16
N SER A 170 -19.48 -8.32 17.73
CA SER A 170 -19.95 -8.57 19.09
C SER A 170 -19.05 -7.90 20.14
N LEU A 171 -17.74 -7.92 19.95
CA LEU A 171 -16.78 -7.21 20.83
C LEU A 171 -16.92 -5.69 20.76
N ASN A 172 -17.13 -5.14 19.57
CA ASN A 172 -17.36 -3.71 19.40
C ASN A 172 -18.63 -3.25 20.12
N SER A 173 -19.71 -4.05 20.08
CA SER A 173 -20.95 -3.75 20.78
C SER A 173 -20.82 -3.76 22.32
N ILE A 174 -19.85 -4.51 22.87
CA ILE A 174 -19.56 -4.56 24.30
C ILE A 174 -18.71 -3.36 24.75
N LEU A 175 -17.83 -2.86 23.87
CA LEU A 175 -16.96 -1.72 24.16
C LEU A 175 -17.67 -0.35 24.06
N GLU A 176 -18.82 -0.30 23.39
CA GLU A 176 -19.66 0.91 23.26
C GLU A 176 -20.70 1.07 24.40
N THR A 177 -20.74 0.17 25.37
CA THR A 177 -21.64 0.21 26.54
C THR A 177 -20.93 0.67 27.79
#